data_72f6320b49ecffb55385dd03047d0d7c
#
_entry.id   72f6320b49ecffb55385dd03047d0d7c
#
_cell.length_a   1.000
_cell.length_b   1.000
_cell.length_c   1.000
_cell.angle_alpha   90.00
_cell.angle_beta   90.00
_cell.angle_gamma   90.00
#
_symmetry.space_group_name_H-M   'P 1'
#
loop_
_entity.id
_entity.type
_entity.pdbx_description
1 polymer ?
#
loop_
_entity_poly.entity_id
_entity_poly.type
_entity_poly.pdbx_seq_one_letter_code
_entity_poly.pdbx_strand_id
1 'polypeptide(L)'
;MSRYISPELRDIVRERARRICEYCLFFEGHSFIKFQIEHIISLKHGGLSVPNNLALSCFYCNNHKGSDLGTILEKDEFQRFYHPRKDKWKDHFELNGHLIIPKTSIGKATVKILKMNDEERLMERLALIENGFFPHPNAEELISS
;
A
#
# COMPACT_ATOMS: atom_id res chain seq x y z
N MET A 1 -18.69 7.34 -15.01
CA MET A 1 -17.95 7.22 -13.76
C MET A 1 -16.95 8.36 -13.63
N SER A 2 -16.93 9.00 -12.48
CA SER A 2 -16.06 10.14 -12.26
C SER A 2 -14.74 9.72 -11.64
N ARG A 3 -13.64 10.25 -12.18
CA ARG A 3 -12.32 10.15 -11.53
C ARG A 3 -12.18 11.16 -10.41
N TYR A 4 -13.13 12.06 -10.33
CA TYR A 4 -13.08 13.13 -9.34
C TYR A 4 -13.26 12.58 -7.93
N ILE A 5 -12.37 12.97 -7.06
CA ILE A 5 -12.45 12.66 -5.64
C ILE A 5 -12.50 14.00 -4.91
N SER A 6 -13.59 14.27 -4.20
CA SER A 6 -13.77 15.53 -3.52
C SER A 6 -12.70 15.79 -2.45
N PRO A 7 -12.41 17.05 -2.10
CA PRO A 7 -11.48 17.33 -1.00
C PRO A 7 -11.90 16.65 0.31
N GLU A 8 -13.20 16.60 0.59
CA GLU A 8 -13.72 15.96 1.80
C GLU A 8 -13.41 14.47 1.81
N LEU A 9 -13.61 13.80 0.69
CA LEU A 9 -13.33 12.37 0.58
C LEU A 9 -11.82 12.09 0.66
N ARG A 10 -11.00 12.95 0.09
CA ARG A 10 -9.53 12.87 0.21
C ARG A 10 -9.09 12.94 1.66
N ASP A 11 -9.67 13.86 2.41
CA ASP A 11 -9.37 14.02 3.84
C ASP A 11 -9.78 12.77 4.63
N ILE A 12 -10.96 12.22 4.34
CA ILE A 12 -11.44 10.99 4.98
C ILE A 12 -10.44 9.84 4.76
N VAL A 13 -9.97 9.67 3.54
CA VAL A 13 -9.03 8.61 3.20
C VAL A 13 -7.69 8.81 3.92
N ARG A 14 -7.15 10.03 3.92
CA ARG A 14 -5.90 10.35 4.61
C ARG A 14 -5.98 10.12 6.10
N GLU A 15 -7.04 10.59 6.72
CA GLU A 15 -7.24 10.46 8.17
C GLU A 15 -7.44 9.02 8.56
N ARG A 16 -8.23 8.27 7.81
CA ARG A 16 -8.46 6.84 8.04
C ARG A 16 -7.15 6.06 7.99
N ALA A 17 -6.30 6.37 7.02
CA ALA A 17 -5.00 5.74 6.87
C ALA A 17 -3.97 6.26 7.87
N ARG A 18 -4.30 7.33 8.60
CA ARG A 18 -3.38 8.00 9.53
C ARG A 18 -2.09 8.42 8.85
N ARG A 19 -2.18 8.82 7.59
CA ARG A 19 -1.08 9.25 6.72
C ARG A 19 -0.05 8.16 6.45
N ILE A 20 -0.43 6.90 6.58
CA ILE A 20 0.42 5.74 6.28
C ILE A 20 0.05 5.20 4.89
N CYS A 21 1.05 4.90 4.07
CA CYS A 21 0.81 4.13 2.85
C CYS A 21 0.23 2.77 3.25
N GLU A 22 -0.98 2.49 2.80
CA GLU A 22 -1.69 1.30 3.24
C GLU A 22 -1.10 0.00 2.69
N TYR A 23 -0.09 0.10 1.83
CA TYR A 23 0.63 -1.06 1.28
C TYR A 23 2.00 -1.25 1.95
N CYS A 24 2.88 -0.25 1.91
CA CYS A 24 4.27 -0.42 2.37
C CYS A 24 4.58 0.24 3.71
N LEU A 25 3.61 0.89 4.33
CA LEU A 25 3.70 1.49 5.67
C LEU A 25 4.58 2.74 5.78
N PHE A 26 5.03 3.34 4.67
CA PHE A 26 5.72 4.62 4.76
C PHE A 26 4.77 5.69 5.33
N PHE A 27 5.33 6.62 6.09
CA PHE A 27 4.58 7.74 6.64
C PHE A 27 4.71 8.95 5.72
N GLU A 28 3.57 9.54 5.35
CA GLU A 28 3.54 10.70 4.43
C GLU A 28 4.37 11.88 4.92
N GLY A 29 4.41 12.09 6.25
CA GLY A 29 5.17 13.19 6.85
C GLY A 29 6.68 13.09 6.65
N HIS A 30 7.21 11.94 6.29
CA HIS A 30 8.64 11.73 6.01
C HIS A 30 8.94 11.76 4.51
N SER A 31 7.97 12.11 3.68
CA SER A 31 8.11 12.11 2.22
C SER A 31 8.06 13.52 1.67
N PHE A 32 8.91 13.82 0.69
CA PHE A 32 8.84 15.09 -0.06
C PHE A 32 7.71 15.06 -1.08
N ILE A 33 7.25 13.87 -1.45
CA ILE A 33 6.19 13.69 -2.44
C ILE A 33 4.91 13.31 -1.72
N LYS A 34 3.84 14.08 -1.94
CA LYS A 34 2.54 13.83 -1.34
C LYS A 34 2.00 12.47 -1.80
N PHE A 35 1.43 11.71 -0.87
CA PHE A 35 0.83 10.42 -1.20
C PHE A 35 -0.44 10.60 -2.01
N GLN A 36 -0.80 9.57 -2.75
CA GLN A 36 -1.94 9.58 -3.66
C GLN A 36 -3.15 8.90 -3.02
N ILE A 37 -4.33 9.41 -3.34
CA ILE A 37 -5.57 8.71 -3.05
C ILE A 37 -5.84 7.85 -4.28
N GLU A 38 -5.68 6.54 -4.13
CA GLU A 38 -5.82 5.64 -5.27
C GLU A 38 -7.11 4.83 -5.24
N HIS A 39 -7.55 4.43 -6.41
CA HIS A 39 -8.62 3.45 -6.54
C HIS A 39 -8.01 2.05 -6.36
N ILE A 40 -8.51 1.31 -5.37
CA ILE A 40 -8.02 -0.07 -5.13
C ILE A 40 -8.34 -0.93 -6.35
N ILE A 41 -9.59 -0.87 -6.82
CA ILE A 41 -10.00 -1.38 -8.12
C ILE A 41 -10.08 -0.19 -9.03
N SER A 42 -9.28 -0.15 -10.10
CA SER A 42 -9.22 1.00 -11.00
C SER A 42 -10.55 1.24 -11.72
N LEU A 43 -10.76 2.47 -12.17
CA LEU A 43 -11.95 2.82 -12.98
C LEU A 43 -12.05 1.95 -14.21
N LYS A 44 -10.92 1.62 -14.83
CA LYS A 44 -10.84 0.73 -15.99
C LYS A 44 -11.53 -0.61 -15.74
N HIS A 45 -11.44 -1.11 -14.51
CA HIS A 45 -12.01 -2.40 -14.12
C HIS A 45 -13.33 -2.27 -13.36
N GLY A 46 -13.97 -1.12 -13.47
CA GLY A 46 -15.28 -0.91 -12.87
C GLY A 46 -15.28 -0.40 -11.44
N GLY A 47 -14.11 -0.02 -10.91
CA GLY A 47 -14.04 0.54 -9.56
C GLY A 47 -14.71 1.91 -9.47
N LEU A 48 -15.24 2.22 -8.30
CA LEU A 48 -15.94 3.47 -8.04
C LEU A 48 -15.12 4.38 -7.12
N SER A 49 -15.38 5.69 -7.19
CA SER A 49 -14.77 6.69 -6.30
C SER A 49 -15.57 6.78 -5.00
N VAL A 50 -15.53 5.71 -4.22
CA VAL A 50 -16.24 5.57 -2.95
C VAL A 50 -15.26 5.16 -1.84
N PRO A 51 -15.55 5.44 -0.56
CA PRO A 51 -14.62 5.15 0.53
C PRO A 51 -14.08 3.71 0.54
N ASN A 52 -14.92 2.73 0.24
CA ASN A 52 -14.52 1.32 0.26
C ASN A 52 -13.63 0.89 -0.90
N ASN A 53 -13.42 1.77 -1.86
CA ASN A 53 -12.54 1.51 -3.00
C ASN A 53 -11.37 2.47 -3.08
N LEU A 54 -11.11 3.22 -2.01
CA LEU A 54 -10.01 4.19 -1.99
C LEU A 54 -9.02 3.85 -0.88
N ALA A 55 -7.75 4.10 -1.16
CA ALA A 55 -6.67 3.89 -0.21
C ALA A 55 -5.61 4.98 -0.36
N LEU A 56 -4.88 5.23 0.72
CA LEU A 56 -3.73 6.13 0.67
C LEU A 56 -2.50 5.32 0.25
N SER A 57 -1.78 5.80 -0.74
CA SER A 57 -0.65 5.07 -1.32
C SER A 57 0.52 6.02 -1.58
N CYS A 58 1.73 5.58 -1.24
CA CYS A 58 2.92 6.35 -1.54
C CYS A 58 3.18 6.34 -3.05
N PHE A 59 4.05 7.25 -3.49
CA PHE A 59 4.41 7.37 -4.90
C PHE A 59 4.85 6.02 -5.51
N TYR A 60 5.70 5.29 -4.82
CA TYR A 60 6.23 4.02 -5.33
C TYR A 60 5.13 2.98 -5.52
N CYS A 61 4.34 2.74 -4.48
CA CYS A 61 3.27 1.75 -4.55
C CYS A 61 2.22 2.12 -5.60
N ASN A 62 1.82 3.38 -5.63
CA ASN A 62 0.84 3.85 -6.59
C ASN A 62 1.34 3.70 -8.03
N ASN A 63 2.58 4.10 -8.28
CA ASN A 63 3.18 4.04 -9.61
C ASN A 63 3.34 2.61 -10.11
N HIS A 64 3.83 1.71 -9.27
CA HIS A 64 4.05 0.32 -9.67
C HIS A 64 2.77 -0.49 -9.79
N LYS A 65 1.78 -0.20 -8.93
CA LYS A 65 0.49 -0.88 -9.01
C LYS A 65 -0.29 -0.46 -10.26
N GLY A 66 -0.30 0.85 -10.56
CA GLY A 66 -1.07 1.37 -11.69
C GLY A 66 -2.52 0.89 -11.62
N SER A 67 -3.04 0.39 -12.73
CA SER A 67 -4.40 -0.16 -12.83
C SER A 67 -4.47 -1.66 -12.61
N ASP A 68 -3.37 -2.30 -12.26
CA ASP A 68 -3.32 -3.75 -12.07
C ASP A 68 -4.16 -4.20 -10.87
N LEU A 69 -4.73 -5.38 -10.98
CA LEU A 69 -5.52 -6.02 -9.93
C LEU A 69 -4.79 -7.19 -9.28
N GLY A 70 -3.74 -7.65 -9.92
CA GLY A 70 -2.98 -8.82 -9.50
C GLY A 70 -1.95 -9.18 -10.53
N THR A 71 -1.39 -10.36 -10.41
CA THR A 71 -0.37 -10.85 -11.33
C THR A 71 -0.40 -12.38 -11.42
N ILE A 72 0.37 -12.91 -12.35
CA ILE A 72 0.56 -14.34 -12.47
C ILE A 72 1.77 -14.73 -11.60
N LEU A 73 1.54 -15.65 -10.69
CA LEU A 73 2.59 -16.28 -9.91
C LEU A 73 2.96 -17.63 -10.55
N GLU A 74 3.56 -18.52 -9.77
CA GLU A 74 3.95 -19.84 -10.24
C GLU A 74 2.76 -20.61 -10.80
N LYS A 75 3.03 -21.51 -11.76
CA LYS A 75 2.02 -22.41 -12.38
C LYS A 75 0.92 -21.66 -13.14
N ASP A 76 1.24 -20.47 -13.64
CA ASP A 76 0.32 -19.65 -14.45
C ASP A 76 -0.98 -19.31 -13.74
N GLU A 77 -0.99 -19.33 -12.41
CA GLU A 77 -2.17 -18.96 -11.63
C GLU A 77 -2.19 -17.46 -11.38
N PHE A 78 -3.32 -16.83 -11.66
CA PHE A 78 -3.54 -15.44 -11.33
C PHE A 78 -3.76 -15.27 -9.83
N GLN A 79 -3.09 -14.29 -9.24
CA GLN A 79 -3.29 -13.94 -7.84
C GLN A 79 -3.56 -12.45 -7.71
N ARG A 80 -4.68 -12.11 -7.06
CA ARG A 80 -4.99 -10.70 -6.79
C ARG A 80 -4.06 -10.10 -5.76
N PHE A 81 -3.97 -8.77 -5.76
CA PHE A 81 -3.22 -8.03 -4.74
C PHE A 81 -3.97 -7.95 -3.41
N TYR A 82 -3.22 -7.62 -2.37
CA TYR A 82 -3.75 -7.22 -1.07
C TYR A 82 -4.76 -6.06 -1.27
N HIS A 83 -5.91 -6.17 -0.62
CA HIS A 83 -6.99 -5.19 -0.69
C HIS A 83 -7.14 -4.51 0.68
N PRO A 84 -6.72 -3.24 0.82
CA PRO A 84 -6.73 -2.57 2.14
C PRO A 84 -8.08 -2.51 2.85
N ARG A 85 -9.19 -2.63 2.12
CA ARG A 85 -10.52 -2.61 2.75
C ARG A 85 -11.02 -3.99 3.15
N LYS A 86 -10.58 -5.05 2.46
CA LYS A 86 -11.09 -6.42 2.65
C LYS A 86 -10.16 -7.29 3.47
N ASP A 87 -8.86 -7.04 3.40
CA ASP A 87 -7.84 -7.86 4.01
C ASP A 87 -7.20 -7.15 5.21
N LYS A 88 -6.54 -7.92 6.05
CA LYS A 88 -5.73 -7.38 7.15
C LYS A 88 -4.27 -7.49 6.77
N TRP A 89 -3.53 -6.40 6.93
CA TRP A 89 -2.12 -6.34 6.54
C TRP A 89 -1.30 -7.47 7.21
N LYS A 90 -1.47 -7.66 8.49
CA LYS A 90 -0.71 -8.68 9.24
C LYS A 90 -0.97 -10.10 8.78
N ASP A 91 -2.09 -10.37 8.11
CA ASP A 91 -2.38 -11.71 7.61
C ASP A 91 -1.55 -12.04 6.38
N HIS A 92 -1.09 -11.03 5.65
CA HIS A 92 -0.42 -11.20 4.38
C HIS A 92 1.04 -10.77 4.37
N PHE A 93 1.46 -10.02 5.38
CA PHE A 93 2.82 -9.47 5.46
C PHE A 93 3.31 -9.46 6.90
N GLU A 94 4.63 -9.39 7.06
CA GLU A 94 5.27 -9.08 8.33
C GLU A 94 6.53 -8.28 8.09
N LEU A 95 6.92 -7.49 9.07
CA LEU A 95 8.17 -6.74 9.02
C LEU A 95 9.29 -7.58 9.62
N ASN A 96 10.42 -7.66 8.90
CA ASN A 96 11.65 -8.25 9.42
C ASN A 96 12.76 -7.25 9.11
N GLY A 97 13.06 -6.38 10.09
CA GLY A 97 13.97 -5.27 9.88
C GLY A 97 13.42 -4.36 8.78
N HIS A 98 14.20 -4.13 7.74
CA HIS A 98 13.80 -3.30 6.60
C HIS A 98 13.09 -4.08 5.49
N LEU A 99 12.86 -5.39 5.68
CA LEU A 99 12.17 -6.22 4.71
C LEU A 99 10.68 -6.35 5.04
N ILE A 100 9.85 -6.31 4.00
CA ILE A 100 8.44 -6.67 4.10
C ILE A 100 8.33 -8.10 3.59
N ILE A 101 8.04 -9.03 4.47
CA ILE A 101 8.00 -10.47 4.14
C ILE A 101 6.56 -10.85 3.80
N PRO A 102 6.29 -11.37 2.59
CA PRO A 102 4.96 -11.87 2.26
C PRO A 102 4.71 -13.21 2.95
N LYS A 103 3.51 -13.36 3.51
CA LYS A 103 3.11 -14.58 4.23
C LYS A 103 2.14 -15.45 3.44
N THR A 104 1.55 -14.91 2.39
CA THR A 104 0.52 -15.58 1.58
C THR A 104 0.78 -15.32 0.10
N SER A 105 0.04 -16.01 -0.77
CA SER A 105 0.10 -15.75 -2.21
C SER A 105 -0.34 -14.33 -2.56
N ILE A 106 -1.33 -13.80 -1.84
CA ILE A 106 -1.76 -12.40 -1.97
C ILE A 106 -0.60 -11.47 -1.64
N GLY A 107 0.09 -11.74 -0.53
CA GLY A 107 1.27 -10.97 -0.14
C GLY A 107 2.39 -11.04 -1.18
N LYS A 108 2.65 -12.24 -1.69
CA LYS A 108 3.70 -12.45 -2.71
C LYS A 108 3.42 -11.65 -3.98
N ALA A 109 2.18 -11.69 -4.48
CA ALA A 109 1.79 -10.94 -5.67
C ALA A 109 1.98 -9.44 -5.45
N THR A 110 1.58 -8.96 -4.29
CA THR A 110 1.66 -7.54 -3.93
C THR A 110 3.11 -7.07 -3.80
N VAL A 111 3.94 -7.79 -3.05
CA VAL A 111 5.36 -7.45 -2.87
C VAL A 111 6.07 -7.43 -4.22
N LYS A 112 5.77 -8.41 -5.08
CA LYS A 112 6.40 -8.53 -6.40
C LYS A 112 6.11 -7.33 -7.30
N ILE A 113 4.84 -7.01 -7.49
CA ILE A 113 4.44 -5.98 -8.47
C ILE A 113 4.65 -4.57 -7.93
N LEU A 114 4.34 -4.34 -6.66
CA LEU A 114 4.57 -3.04 -6.03
C LEU A 114 6.05 -2.81 -5.68
N LYS A 115 6.88 -3.82 -5.91
CA LYS A 115 8.35 -3.75 -5.70
C LYS A 115 8.72 -3.25 -4.31
N MET A 116 8.04 -3.78 -3.31
CA MET A 116 8.18 -3.31 -1.93
C MET A 116 9.57 -3.50 -1.34
N ASN A 117 10.34 -4.45 -1.86
CA ASN A 117 11.68 -4.74 -1.36
C ASN A 117 12.78 -4.47 -2.40
N ASP A 118 12.51 -3.62 -3.40
CA ASP A 118 13.55 -3.17 -4.32
C ASP A 118 14.63 -2.42 -3.53
N GLU A 119 15.85 -2.48 -4.01
CA GLU A 119 17.02 -1.92 -3.33
C GLU A 119 16.81 -0.49 -2.87
N GLU A 120 16.29 0.37 -3.73
CA GLU A 120 16.02 1.77 -3.44
C GLU A 120 15.08 1.94 -2.24
N ARG A 121 14.04 1.11 -2.19
CA ARG A 121 13.06 1.13 -1.11
C ARG A 121 13.60 0.56 0.18
N LEU A 122 14.44 -0.47 0.08
CA LEU A 122 15.11 -1.06 1.24
C LEU A 122 16.07 -0.05 1.88
N MET A 123 16.83 0.67 1.07
CA MET A 123 17.77 1.67 1.56
C MET A 123 17.05 2.81 2.27
N GLU A 124 15.96 3.30 1.69
CA GLU A 124 15.16 4.35 2.30
C GLU A 124 14.56 3.89 3.63
N ARG A 125 14.01 2.68 3.65
CA ARG A 125 13.42 2.11 4.87
C ARG A 125 14.46 1.90 5.95
N LEU A 126 15.65 1.41 5.57
CA LEU A 126 16.75 1.22 6.52
C LEU A 126 17.18 2.55 7.13
N ALA A 127 17.30 3.60 6.33
CA ALA A 127 17.65 4.92 6.84
C ALA A 127 16.62 5.44 7.85
N LEU A 128 15.33 5.22 7.58
CA LEU A 128 14.27 5.59 8.51
C LEU A 128 14.35 4.79 9.81
N ILE A 129 14.64 3.50 9.73
CA ILE A 129 14.81 2.64 10.90
C ILE A 129 15.98 3.13 11.76
N GLU A 130 17.10 3.45 11.14
CA GLU A 130 18.30 3.93 11.86
C GLU A 130 18.05 5.24 12.60
N ASN A 131 17.12 6.05 12.14
CA ASN A 131 16.74 7.30 12.77
C ASN A 131 15.52 7.16 13.71
N GLY A 132 15.05 5.95 13.92
CA GLY A 132 13.91 5.69 14.80
C GLY A 132 12.55 6.10 14.23
N PHE A 133 12.44 6.24 12.89
CA PHE A 133 11.23 6.75 12.24
C PHE A 133 10.37 5.66 11.59
N PHE A 134 10.86 4.45 11.47
CA PHE A 134 10.10 3.37 10.83
C PHE A 134 10.12 2.10 11.71
N PRO A 135 9.00 1.41 11.89
CA PRO A 135 7.68 1.84 11.47
C PRO A 135 7.16 3.00 12.31
N HIS A 136 6.43 3.90 11.67
CA HIS A 136 5.83 5.03 12.37
C HIS A 136 4.73 4.51 13.32
N PRO A 137 4.52 5.14 14.50
CA PRO A 137 3.48 4.70 15.44
C PRO A 137 2.08 4.59 14.81
N ASN A 138 1.79 5.43 13.82
CA ASN A 138 0.51 5.39 13.12
C ASN A 138 0.27 4.10 12.31
N ALA A 139 1.31 3.30 12.08
CA ALA A 139 1.19 2.02 11.37
C ALA A 139 0.85 0.85 12.30
N GLU A 140 0.81 1.08 13.61
CA GLU A 140 0.65 0.01 14.61
C GLU A 140 -0.60 -0.84 14.36
N GLU A 141 -1.73 -0.23 14.03
CA GLU A 141 -2.96 -0.97 13.77
C GLU A 141 -2.81 -1.96 12.61
N LEU A 142 -2.12 -1.55 11.56
CA LEU A 142 -1.91 -2.42 10.39
C LEU A 142 -1.00 -3.59 10.74
N ILE A 143 0.00 -3.36 11.58
CA ILE A 143 0.99 -4.38 11.95
C ILE A 143 0.42 -5.37 12.96
N SER A 144 -0.39 -4.90 13.91
CA SER A 144 -0.81 -5.68 15.10
C SER A 144 -2.26 -6.13 15.09
N SER A 145 -3.11 -5.56 14.26
CA SER A 145 -4.54 -5.87 14.24
C SER A 145 -4.87 -6.73 13.03
#